data_b0a03241b7dbfb50ad8092f002525ab0
#
_entry.id   b0a03241b7dbfb50ad8092f002525ab0
#
_cell.length_a   1.000
_cell.length_b   1.000
_cell.length_c   1.000
_cell.angle_alpha   90.00
_cell.angle_beta   90.00
_cell.angle_gamma   90.00
#
_symmetry.space_group_name_H-M   'P 1'
#
loop_
_entity.id
_entity.type
_entity.pdbx_description
1 polymer ?
#
loop_
_entity_poly.entity_id
_entity_poly.type
_entity_poly.pdbx_seq_one_letter_code
_entity_poly.pdbx_strand_id
1 'polypeptide(L)'
;MKQYTIYVCETCGYESKDTKEIMQHEADHLGLTVKEMEQYRALKSFANYMGSVVSHTKNEATDKAFDDAIQNLLDFEKEHGIKIK
;
A
#
# COMPACT_ATOMS: atom_id res chain seq x y z
N MET A 1 9.77 -7.36 29.42
CA MET A 1 8.60 -7.84 28.71
C MET A 1 8.79 -7.67 27.22
N LYS A 2 8.69 -8.75 26.45
CA LYS A 2 8.82 -8.67 24.99
C LYS A 2 7.43 -8.38 24.39
N GLN A 3 7.36 -7.32 23.62
CA GLN A 3 6.15 -7.01 22.88
C GLN A 3 6.28 -7.60 21.48
N TYR A 4 5.22 -8.25 21.04
CA TYR A 4 5.16 -8.83 19.69
C TYR A 4 4.22 -8.00 18.84
N THR A 5 4.66 -7.67 17.63
CA THR A 5 3.77 -7.08 16.64
C THR A 5 3.18 -8.20 15.81
N ILE A 6 1.87 -8.29 15.80
CA ILE A 6 1.17 -9.27 14.99
C ILE A 6 0.61 -8.55 13.77
N TYR A 7 0.92 -9.08 12.60
CA TYR A 7 0.41 -8.55 11.35
C TYR A 7 -0.78 -9.38 10.91
N VAL A 8 -1.84 -8.71 10.50
CA VAL A 8 -3.10 -9.35 10.12
C VAL A 8 -3.39 -9.09 8.65
N CYS A 9 -3.68 -10.15 7.91
CA CYS A 9 -4.15 -10.02 6.54
C CYS A 9 -5.59 -9.50 6.56
N GLU A 10 -5.81 -8.31 6.03
CA GLU A 10 -7.12 -7.67 6.02
C GLU A 10 -8.16 -8.44 5.22
N THR A 11 -7.71 -9.25 4.26
CA THR A 11 -8.61 -10.00 3.38
C THR A 11 -9.23 -11.21 4.06
N CYS A 12 -8.45 -11.97 4.83
CA CYS A 12 -8.93 -13.22 5.41
C CYS A 12 -8.67 -13.38 6.90
N GLY A 13 -8.04 -12.39 7.54
CA GLY A 13 -7.77 -12.42 8.97
C GLY A 13 -6.58 -13.28 9.37
N TYR A 14 -5.78 -13.76 8.41
CA TYR A 14 -4.58 -14.54 8.72
C TYR A 14 -3.60 -13.68 9.52
N GLU A 15 -3.07 -14.24 10.60
CA GLU A 15 -2.15 -13.55 11.50
C GLU A 15 -0.76 -14.14 11.40
N SER A 16 0.27 -13.29 11.41
CA SER A 16 1.66 -13.73 11.42
C SER A 16 2.53 -12.72 12.15
N LYS A 17 3.58 -13.20 12.78
CA LYS A 17 4.61 -12.34 13.40
C LYS A 17 5.68 -11.94 12.40
N ASP A 18 5.73 -12.62 11.26
CA ASP A 18 6.72 -12.37 10.20
C ASP A 18 6.11 -11.50 9.11
N THR A 19 6.73 -10.33 8.89
CA THR A 19 6.28 -9.39 7.87
C THR A 19 6.36 -9.99 6.46
N LYS A 20 7.39 -10.79 6.20
CA LYS A 20 7.55 -11.44 4.89
C LYS A 20 6.45 -12.44 4.63
N GLU A 21 6.08 -13.20 5.64
CA GLU A 21 5.02 -14.20 5.53
C GLU A 21 3.66 -13.55 5.26
N ILE A 22 3.33 -12.50 6.01
CA ILE A 22 2.06 -11.81 5.82
C ILE A 22 2.03 -11.08 4.46
N MET A 23 3.17 -10.53 4.04
CA MET A 23 3.28 -9.88 2.73
C MET A 23 3.09 -10.88 1.60
N GLN A 24 3.70 -12.06 1.70
CA GLN A 24 3.51 -13.13 0.73
C GLN A 24 2.05 -13.58 0.68
N HIS A 25 1.42 -13.68 1.83
CA HIS A 25 0.01 -14.08 1.92
C HIS A 25 -0.89 -13.04 1.24
N GLU A 26 -0.68 -11.75 1.51
CA GLU A 26 -1.43 -10.68 0.84
C GLU A 26 -1.17 -10.66 -0.67
N ALA A 27 0.07 -10.86 -1.07
CA ALA A 27 0.44 -10.91 -2.48
C ALA A 27 -0.27 -12.06 -3.19
N ASP A 28 -0.37 -13.22 -2.55
CA ASP A 28 -1.08 -14.37 -3.11
C ASP A 28 -2.57 -14.06 -3.34
N HIS A 29 -3.19 -13.33 -2.41
CA HIS A 29 -4.59 -12.91 -2.57
C HIS A 29 -4.80 -12.00 -3.77
N LEU A 30 -3.80 -11.15 -4.07
CA LEU A 30 -3.88 -10.21 -5.18
C LEU A 30 -3.28 -10.76 -6.47
N GLY A 31 -2.69 -11.94 -6.42
CA GLY A 31 -2.02 -12.53 -7.58
C GLY A 31 -0.71 -11.84 -7.92
N LEU A 32 -0.06 -11.22 -6.95
CA LEU A 32 1.19 -10.49 -7.13
C LEU A 32 2.37 -11.30 -6.57
N THR A 33 3.58 -10.98 -7.06
CA THR A 33 4.79 -11.47 -6.43
C THR A 33 5.08 -10.63 -5.18
N VAL A 34 5.95 -11.12 -4.30
CA VAL A 34 6.36 -10.36 -3.10
C VAL A 34 6.96 -9.01 -3.50
N LYS A 35 7.77 -9.00 -4.55
CA LYS A 35 8.40 -7.77 -5.05
C LYS A 35 7.37 -6.76 -5.53
N GLU A 36 6.36 -7.22 -6.26
CA GLU A 36 5.26 -6.37 -6.72
C GLU A 36 4.42 -5.86 -5.55
N MET A 37 4.21 -6.70 -4.53
CA MET A 37 3.50 -6.29 -3.33
C MET A 37 4.24 -5.21 -2.57
N GLU A 38 5.57 -5.29 -2.50
CA GLU A 38 6.40 -4.25 -1.89
C GLU A 38 6.24 -2.92 -2.63
N GLN A 39 6.24 -2.95 -3.96
CA GLN A 39 6.03 -1.77 -4.78
C GLN A 39 4.64 -1.17 -4.54
N TYR A 40 3.63 -2.00 -4.47
CA TYR A 40 2.26 -1.56 -4.23
C TYR A 40 2.14 -0.88 -2.87
N ARG A 41 2.71 -1.49 -1.83
CA ARG A 41 2.69 -0.90 -0.48
C ARG A 41 3.44 0.44 -0.44
N ALA A 42 4.56 0.54 -1.14
CA ALA A 42 5.31 1.79 -1.23
C ALA A 42 4.49 2.89 -1.89
N LEU A 43 3.78 2.57 -2.98
CA LEU A 43 2.91 3.53 -3.66
C LEU A 43 1.76 3.98 -2.75
N LYS A 44 1.15 3.05 -2.03
CA LYS A 44 0.08 3.38 -1.08
C LYS A 44 0.57 4.26 0.05
N SER A 45 1.73 3.94 0.62
CA SER A 45 2.34 4.73 1.68
C SER A 45 2.67 6.14 1.22
N PHE A 46 3.22 6.27 0.01
CA PHE A 46 3.56 7.56 -0.57
C PHE A 46 2.29 8.39 -0.80
N ALA A 47 1.24 7.78 -1.33
CA ALA A 47 -0.03 8.47 -1.55
C ALA A 47 -0.63 8.97 -0.22
N ASN A 48 -0.58 8.15 0.83
CA ASN A 48 -1.03 8.54 2.16
C ASN A 48 -0.21 9.69 2.72
N TYR A 49 1.11 9.63 2.56
CA TYR A 49 2.00 10.70 2.98
C TYR A 49 1.66 12.01 2.28
N MET A 50 1.48 11.97 0.97
CA MET A 50 1.16 13.16 0.19
C MET A 50 -0.23 13.72 0.56
N GLY A 51 -1.18 12.85 0.87
CA GLY A 51 -2.48 13.26 1.38
C GLY A 51 -2.36 14.06 2.67
N SER A 52 -1.50 13.61 3.58
CA SER A 52 -1.23 14.32 4.82
C SER A 52 -0.55 15.67 4.57
N VAL A 53 0.41 15.71 3.66
CA VAL A 53 1.11 16.96 3.29
C VAL A 53 0.13 17.97 2.71
N VAL A 54 -0.75 17.55 1.80
CA VAL A 54 -1.76 18.43 1.20
C VAL A 54 -2.71 18.98 2.27
N SER A 55 -3.05 18.16 3.26
CA SER A 55 -3.92 18.56 4.36
C SER A 55 -3.30 19.70 5.20
N HIS A 56 -1.98 19.70 5.36
CA HIS A 56 -1.27 20.71 6.15
C HIS A 56 -0.76 21.89 5.31
N THR A 57 -0.34 21.64 4.08
CA THR A 57 0.24 22.66 3.21
C THR A 57 -0.41 22.58 1.84
N LYS A 58 -1.51 23.30 1.68
CA LYS A 58 -2.27 23.26 0.43
C LYS A 58 -1.74 24.30 -0.55
N ASN A 59 -1.12 23.84 -1.64
CA ASN A 59 -0.69 24.69 -2.75
C ASN A 59 -0.65 23.86 -4.04
N GLU A 60 -0.42 24.51 -5.19
CA GLU A 60 -0.43 23.82 -6.48
C GLU A 60 0.60 22.69 -6.57
N ALA A 61 1.80 22.91 -6.01
CA ALA A 61 2.87 21.92 -6.06
C ALA A 61 2.51 20.65 -5.28
N THR A 62 1.93 20.79 -4.09
CA THR A 62 1.52 19.66 -3.28
C THR A 62 0.31 18.94 -3.87
N ASP A 63 -0.65 19.70 -4.41
CA ASP A 63 -1.82 19.12 -5.07
C ASP A 63 -1.40 18.27 -6.27
N LYS A 64 -0.50 18.79 -7.09
CA LYS A 64 0.01 18.07 -8.25
C LYS A 64 0.76 16.81 -7.85
N ALA A 65 1.62 16.91 -6.84
CA ALA A 65 2.36 15.75 -6.33
C ALA A 65 1.44 14.67 -5.80
N PHE A 66 0.38 15.07 -5.11
CA PHE A 66 -0.63 14.13 -4.62
C PHE A 66 -1.38 13.45 -5.77
N ASP A 67 -1.81 14.24 -6.76
CA ASP A 67 -2.49 13.69 -7.94
C ASP A 67 -1.59 12.69 -8.67
N ASP A 68 -0.29 13.01 -8.83
CA ASP A 68 0.66 12.11 -9.46
C ASP A 68 0.82 10.82 -8.67
N ALA A 69 0.87 10.91 -7.34
CA ALA A 69 0.99 9.73 -6.48
C ALA A 69 -0.24 8.83 -6.61
N ILE A 70 -1.44 9.41 -6.61
CA ILE A 70 -2.69 8.67 -6.78
C ILE A 70 -2.74 8.05 -8.19
N GLN A 71 -2.35 8.80 -9.21
CA GLN A 71 -2.35 8.28 -10.58
C GLN A 71 -1.41 7.10 -10.73
N ASN A 72 -0.20 7.17 -10.16
CA ASN A 72 0.74 6.07 -10.18
C ASN A 72 0.17 4.83 -9.49
N LEU A 73 -0.51 5.01 -8.37
CA LEU A 73 -1.14 3.92 -7.65
C LEU A 73 -2.26 3.28 -8.50
N LEU A 74 -3.11 4.09 -9.10
CA LEU A 74 -4.20 3.60 -9.95
C LEU A 74 -3.66 2.88 -11.18
N ASP A 75 -2.62 3.40 -11.81
CA ASP A 75 -1.98 2.77 -12.95
C ASP A 75 -1.41 1.40 -12.59
N PHE A 76 -0.76 1.29 -11.43
CA PHE A 76 -0.24 0.03 -10.94
C PHE A 76 -1.37 -1.00 -10.74
N GLU A 77 -2.46 -0.58 -10.10
CA GLU A 77 -3.60 -1.45 -9.86
C GLU A 77 -4.23 -1.92 -11.17
N LYS A 78 -4.36 -1.02 -12.14
CA LYS A 78 -4.91 -1.33 -13.44
C LYS A 78 -4.01 -2.29 -14.22
N GLU A 79 -2.69 -2.04 -14.18
CA GLU A 79 -1.71 -2.87 -14.88
C GLU A 79 -1.69 -4.30 -14.35
N HIS A 80 -1.83 -4.47 -13.03
CA HIS A 80 -1.81 -5.78 -12.40
C HIS A 80 -3.19 -6.41 -12.20
N GLY A 81 -4.24 -5.72 -12.65
CA GLY A 81 -5.60 -6.22 -12.55
C GLY A 81 -6.14 -6.29 -11.13
N ILE A 82 -5.62 -5.46 -10.23
CA ILE A 82 -6.09 -5.41 -8.85
C ILE A 82 -7.44 -4.70 -8.81
N LYS A 83 -8.43 -5.38 -8.26
CA LYS A 83 -9.76 -4.80 -8.10
C LYS A 83 -9.93 -4.32 -6.67
N ILE A 84 -10.13 -3.02 -6.52
CA ILE A 84 -10.45 -2.43 -5.23
C ILE A 84 -11.97 -2.22 -5.20
N LYS A 85 -12.55 -2.78 -4.15
CA LYS A 85 -13.96 -2.55 -3.89
C LYS A 85 -14.13 -1.35 -2.98
#